data_7d226cabac58a6225a69cb97a81eda4c
#
_entry.id   7d226cabac58a6225a69cb97a81eda4c
#
_cell.length_a   1.000
_cell.length_b   1.000
_cell.length_c   1.000
_cell.angle_alpha   90.00
_cell.angle_beta   90.00
_cell.angle_gamma   90.00
#
_symmetry.space_group_name_H-M   'P 1'
#
loop_
_entity.id
_entity.type
_entity.pdbx_description
1 polymer ?
#
loop_
_entity_poly.entity_id
_entity_poly.type
_entity_poly.pdbx_seq_one_letter_code
_entity_poly.pdbx_strand_id
1 'polypeptide(L)'
;MRLPALLLAVLALAAAAPAAAADAARGQELYESRCGGCHSLDANRVGPAHRGVYGRKAGTAPNFSYSTAVKNATVVWQEKTLDAWLINPQALIPGQRMNFRVALPEDRADIIAYLRQQSGK
;
A
#
# COMPACT_ATOMS: atom_id res chain seq x y z
N MET A 1 -27.95 60.50 19.57
CA MET A 1 -28.17 59.04 19.45
C MET A 1 -27.10 58.44 18.52
N ARG A 2 -26.22 57.61 19.05
CA ARG A 2 -25.18 56.94 18.27
C ARG A 2 -25.63 55.50 18.04
N LEU A 3 -25.79 55.10 16.76
CA LEU A 3 -26.09 53.74 16.39
C LEU A 3 -24.81 52.90 16.52
N PRO A 4 -24.85 51.72 17.12
CA PRO A 4 -23.70 50.79 17.09
C PRO A 4 -23.65 50.10 15.73
N ALA A 5 -22.48 50.19 15.10
CA ALA A 5 -22.17 49.41 13.90
C ALA A 5 -22.01 47.94 14.28
N LEU A 6 -22.92 47.09 13.82
CA LEU A 6 -22.76 45.62 13.89
C LEU A 6 -21.71 45.20 12.85
N LEU A 7 -20.53 44.80 13.32
CA LEU A 7 -19.55 44.10 12.53
C LEU A 7 -20.01 42.65 12.36
N LEU A 8 -20.53 42.30 11.17
CA LEU A 8 -20.76 40.93 10.76
C LEU A 8 -19.39 40.30 10.45
N ALA A 9 -18.91 39.47 11.36
CA ALA A 9 -17.78 38.61 11.07
C ALA A 9 -18.23 37.44 10.17
N VAL A 10 -17.86 37.50 8.89
CA VAL A 10 -18.05 36.40 7.96
C VAL A 10 -17.00 35.35 8.27
N LEU A 11 -17.37 34.27 8.92
CA LEU A 11 -16.53 33.09 9.09
C LEU A 11 -16.48 32.38 7.75
N ALA A 12 -15.37 32.51 7.03
CA ALA A 12 -15.12 31.72 5.85
C ALA A 12 -14.77 30.27 6.28
N LEU A 13 -15.70 29.35 6.11
CA LEU A 13 -15.43 27.91 6.23
C LEU A 13 -14.55 27.54 5.04
N ALA A 14 -13.26 27.32 5.28
CA ALA A 14 -12.38 26.71 4.32
C ALA A 14 -12.77 25.21 4.20
N ALA A 15 -13.46 24.85 3.12
CA ALA A 15 -13.71 23.45 2.80
C ALA A 15 -12.37 22.78 2.46
N ALA A 16 -11.95 21.80 3.27
CA ALA A 16 -10.79 20.97 2.93
C ALA A 16 -11.10 20.18 1.66
N ALA A 17 -10.22 20.26 0.65
CA ALA A 17 -10.35 19.43 -0.55
C ALA A 17 -10.22 17.95 -0.14
N PRO A 18 -11.07 17.02 -0.68
CA PRO A 18 -10.93 15.61 -0.41
C PRO A 18 -9.56 15.12 -0.91
N ALA A 19 -8.91 14.21 -0.16
CA ALA A 19 -7.70 13.56 -0.61
C ALA A 19 -7.96 12.84 -1.93
N ALA A 20 -7.02 12.91 -2.89
CA ALA A 20 -7.13 12.19 -4.14
C ALA A 20 -7.18 10.67 -3.87
N ALA A 21 -8.08 9.95 -4.56
CA ALA A 21 -8.13 8.50 -4.53
C ALA A 21 -6.83 7.93 -5.12
N ALA A 22 -6.39 6.76 -4.62
CA ALA A 22 -5.25 6.05 -5.17
C ALA A 22 -5.49 5.65 -6.64
N ASP A 23 -4.44 5.72 -7.44
CA ASP A 23 -4.45 5.48 -8.88
C ASP A 23 -3.85 4.11 -9.20
N ALA A 24 -4.72 3.12 -9.49
CA ALA A 24 -4.29 1.76 -9.82
C ALA A 24 -3.53 1.68 -11.16
N ALA A 25 -3.82 2.55 -12.13
CA ALA A 25 -3.10 2.57 -13.40
C ALA A 25 -1.66 3.06 -13.20
N ARG A 26 -1.47 4.12 -12.43
CA ARG A 26 -0.12 4.56 -12.03
C ARG A 26 0.55 3.49 -11.15
N GLY A 27 -0.21 2.83 -10.29
CA GLY A 27 0.26 1.71 -9.47
C GLY A 27 0.80 0.56 -10.30
N GLN A 28 0.20 0.26 -11.44
CA GLN A 28 0.72 -0.74 -12.38
C GLN A 28 2.09 -0.34 -12.92
N GLU A 29 2.27 0.88 -13.36
CA GLU A 29 3.56 1.38 -13.85
C GLU A 29 4.65 1.31 -12.78
N LEU A 30 4.31 1.72 -11.56
CA LEU A 30 5.23 1.63 -10.40
C LEU A 30 5.57 0.17 -10.04
N TYR A 31 4.56 -0.71 -10.06
CA TYR A 31 4.76 -2.14 -9.80
C TYR A 31 5.72 -2.75 -10.82
N GLU A 32 5.47 -2.53 -12.10
CA GLU A 32 6.30 -3.06 -13.18
C GLU A 32 7.75 -2.57 -13.08
N SER A 33 7.96 -1.29 -12.79
CA SER A 33 9.29 -0.69 -12.69
C SER A 33 10.04 -1.03 -11.40
N ARG A 34 9.34 -1.13 -10.26
CA ARG A 34 9.98 -1.26 -8.94
C ARG A 34 9.87 -2.66 -8.33
N CYS A 35 8.84 -3.41 -8.65
CA CYS A 35 8.60 -4.76 -8.13
C CYS A 35 8.90 -5.84 -9.16
N GLY A 36 8.79 -5.52 -10.45
CA GLY A 36 8.91 -6.45 -11.57
C GLY A 36 10.28 -7.10 -11.74
N GLY A 37 11.34 -6.56 -11.12
CA GLY A 37 12.66 -7.21 -11.10
C GLY A 37 12.70 -8.51 -10.29
N CYS A 38 11.84 -8.63 -9.28
CA CYS A 38 11.79 -9.76 -8.35
C CYS A 38 10.44 -10.48 -8.33
N HIS A 39 9.36 -9.81 -8.71
CA HIS A 39 7.99 -10.33 -8.65
C HIS A 39 7.30 -10.30 -10.00
N SER A 40 6.31 -11.18 -10.14
CA SER A 40 5.29 -11.10 -11.18
C SER A 40 3.92 -11.48 -10.59
N LEU A 41 2.85 -11.26 -11.35
CA LEU A 41 1.51 -11.60 -10.85
C LEU A 41 1.30 -13.11 -10.78
N ASP A 42 1.74 -13.86 -11.79
CA ASP A 42 1.33 -15.25 -11.97
C ASP A 42 2.45 -16.27 -11.78
N ALA A 43 3.66 -15.83 -11.53
CA ALA A 43 4.79 -16.72 -11.33
C ALA A 43 5.62 -16.34 -10.09
N ASN A 44 6.07 -17.36 -9.37
CA ASN A 44 7.10 -17.20 -8.35
C ASN A 44 8.44 -16.95 -9.06
N ARG A 45 9.19 -15.97 -8.55
CA ARG A 45 10.53 -15.63 -9.03
C ARG A 45 11.45 -15.46 -7.82
N VAL A 46 12.18 -14.36 -7.71
CA VAL A 46 12.92 -14.04 -6.47
C VAL A 46 11.95 -13.90 -5.29
N GLY A 47 10.83 -13.26 -5.52
CA GLY A 47 9.71 -13.18 -4.59
C GLY A 47 8.50 -14.01 -5.07
N PRO A 48 7.50 -14.20 -4.19
CA PRO A 48 6.28 -14.93 -4.53
C PRO A 48 5.41 -14.20 -5.54
N ALA A 49 4.57 -14.95 -6.26
CA ALA A 49 3.55 -14.41 -7.15
C ALA A 49 2.55 -13.53 -6.37
N HIS A 50 2.10 -12.44 -6.98
CA HIS A 50 1.28 -11.42 -6.32
C HIS A 50 -0.21 -11.44 -6.67
N ARG A 51 -0.65 -12.18 -7.69
CA ARG A 51 -2.08 -12.25 -7.97
C ARG A 51 -2.81 -12.84 -6.76
N GLY A 52 -3.81 -12.12 -6.28
CA GLY A 52 -4.55 -12.52 -5.08
C GLY A 52 -3.87 -12.21 -3.76
N VAL A 53 -2.77 -11.45 -3.75
CA VAL A 53 -2.04 -11.13 -2.51
C VAL A 53 -2.88 -10.31 -1.53
N TYR A 54 -3.68 -9.37 -2.02
CA TYR A 54 -4.55 -8.57 -1.17
C TYR A 54 -5.67 -9.44 -0.57
N GLY A 55 -5.72 -9.51 0.73
CA GLY A 55 -6.63 -10.38 1.48
C GLY A 55 -6.04 -11.76 1.85
N ARG A 56 -4.84 -12.07 1.40
CA ARG A 56 -4.16 -13.34 1.68
C ARG A 56 -3.26 -13.24 2.92
N LYS A 57 -3.20 -14.34 3.69
CA LYS A 57 -2.22 -14.45 4.77
C LYS A 57 -0.80 -14.48 4.22
N ALA A 58 0.11 -13.78 4.87
CA ALA A 58 1.53 -13.81 4.52
C ALA A 58 2.08 -15.25 4.55
N GLY A 59 3.03 -15.55 3.67
CA GLY A 59 3.68 -16.84 3.64
C GLY A 59 2.86 -17.98 3.02
N THR A 60 1.81 -17.69 2.24
CA THR A 60 0.88 -18.71 1.74
C THR A 60 0.76 -18.82 0.22
N ALA A 61 1.55 -18.08 -0.55
CA ALA A 61 1.56 -18.30 -1.99
C ALA A 61 2.03 -19.72 -2.31
N PRO A 62 1.32 -20.45 -3.20
CA PRO A 62 1.66 -21.84 -3.50
C PRO A 62 3.09 -21.98 -4.06
N ASN A 63 3.78 -23.03 -3.64
CA ASN A 63 5.09 -23.44 -4.18
C ASN A 63 6.24 -22.42 -4.04
N PHE A 64 6.11 -21.44 -3.15
CA PHE A 64 7.19 -20.50 -2.84
C PHE A 64 7.89 -20.88 -1.54
N SER A 65 9.23 -20.85 -1.54
CA SER A 65 10.05 -21.09 -0.36
C SER A 65 10.26 -19.79 0.42
N TYR A 66 9.46 -19.57 1.44
CA TYR A 66 9.53 -18.39 2.31
C TYR A 66 10.66 -18.49 3.34
N SER A 67 11.11 -17.32 3.84
CA SER A 67 11.85 -17.28 5.08
C SER A 67 11.01 -17.86 6.22
N THR A 68 11.66 -18.39 7.26
CA THR A 68 10.95 -18.86 8.47
C THR A 68 10.09 -17.77 9.07
N ALA A 69 10.59 -16.52 9.10
CA ALA A 69 9.87 -15.38 9.64
C ALA A 69 8.55 -15.11 8.90
N VAL A 70 8.57 -15.08 7.57
CA VAL A 70 7.36 -14.83 6.77
C VAL A 70 6.42 -16.04 6.81
N LYS A 71 6.94 -17.26 6.76
CA LYS A 71 6.15 -18.48 6.87
C LYS A 71 5.36 -18.56 8.18
N ASN A 72 5.94 -18.10 9.26
CA ASN A 72 5.34 -18.12 10.60
C ASN A 72 4.56 -16.85 10.94
N ALA A 73 4.56 -15.84 10.07
CA ALA A 73 3.85 -14.60 10.29
C ALA A 73 2.32 -14.81 10.27
N THR A 74 1.61 -14.04 11.10
CA THR A 74 0.16 -14.05 11.16
C THR A 74 -0.49 -12.89 10.40
N VAL A 75 0.32 -12.08 9.72
CA VAL A 75 -0.10 -10.91 8.95
C VAL A 75 -1.01 -11.33 7.80
N VAL A 76 -2.13 -10.64 7.65
CA VAL A 76 -2.99 -10.70 6.46
C VAL A 76 -2.72 -9.46 5.63
N TRP A 77 -2.44 -9.63 4.34
CA TRP A 77 -2.15 -8.53 3.44
C TRP A 77 -3.41 -7.75 3.10
N GLN A 78 -3.43 -6.49 3.48
CA GLN A 78 -4.49 -5.52 3.18
C GLN A 78 -3.89 -4.11 3.20
N GLU A 79 -4.69 -3.08 3.04
CA GLU A 79 -4.20 -1.71 2.90
C GLU A 79 -3.13 -1.35 3.93
N LYS A 80 -3.45 -1.50 5.22
CA LYS A 80 -2.57 -1.10 6.32
C LYS A 80 -1.30 -1.93 6.41
N THR A 81 -1.39 -3.24 6.22
CA THR A 81 -0.24 -4.14 6.35
C THR A 81 0.67 -4.10 5.14
N LEU A 82 0.12 -3.95 3.93
CA LEU A 82 0.91 -3.71 2.73
C LEU A 82 1.63 -2.36 2.79
N ASP A 83 0.99 -1.31 3.30
CA ASP A 83 1.64 -0.02 3.50
C ASP A 83 2.81 -0.14 4.48
N ALA A 84 2.60 -0.77 5.64
CA ALA A 84 3.65 -1.00 6.63
C ALA A 84 4.82 -1.84 6.06
N TRP A 85 4.51 -2.87 5.27
CA TRP A 85 5.49 -3.69 4.58
C TRP A 85 6.35 -2.87 3.62
N LEU A 86 5.73 -2.02 2.81
CA LEU A 86 6.45 -1.19 1.83
C LEU A 86 7.22 -0.03 2.48
N ILE A 87 6.81 0.43 3.66
CA ILE A 87 7.58 1.39 4.44
C ILE A 87 8.89 0.76 4.93
N ASN A 88 8.79 -0.41 5.56
CA ASN A 88 9.94 -1.12 6.10
C ASN A 88 9.60 -2.58 6.37
N PRO A 89 9.95 -3.50 5.47
CA PRO A 89 9.63 -4.92 5.64
C PRO A 89 10.19 -5.51 6.94
N GLN A 90 11.40 -5.14 7.31
CA GLN A 90 12.05 -5.63 8.52
C GLN A 90 11.34 -5.22 9.81
N ALA A 91 10.74 -4.03 9.82
CA ALA A 91 9.97 -3.56 10.98
C ALA A 91 8.65 -4.34 11.15
N LEU A 92 8.01 -4.73 10.05
CA LEU A 92 6.77 -5.50 10.10
C LEU A 92 7.00 -6.97 10.42
N ILE A 93 7.94 -7.61 9.74
CA ILE A 93 8.27 -9.03 9.91
C ILE A 93 9.79 -9.18 10.02
N PRO A 94 10.37 -9.03 11.21
CA PRO A 94 11.80 -9.22 11.41
C PRO A 94 12.28 -10.60 10.94
N GLY A 95 13.36 -10.64 10.18
CA GLY A 95 13.90 -11.87 9.61
C GLY A 95 13.40 -12.20 8.20
N GLN A 96 12.56 -11.35 7.62
CA GLN A 96 12.16 -11.41 6.23
C GLN A 96 13.36 -11.17 5.28
N ARG A 97 13.20 -11.49 3.99
CA ARG A 97 14.28 -11.38 2.99
C ARG A 97 14.12 -10.24 1.99
N MET A 98 12.96 -9.60 1.92
CA MET A 98 12.68 -8.49 1.00
C MET A 98 13.13 -7.17 1.61
N ASN A 99 14.34 -6.72 1.31
CA ASN A 99 14.89 -5.46 1.84
C ASN A 99 14.66 -4.28 0.87
N PHE A 100 13.44 -4.17 0.36
CA PHE A 100 13.01 -3.13 -0.57
C PHE A 100 11.98 -2.21 0.08
N ARG A 101 12.10 -0.90 -0.12
CA ARG A 101 11.21 0.10 0.47
C ARG A 101 10.67 1.05 -0.59
N VAL A 102 9.46 1.53 -0.39
CA VAL A 102 8.83 2.57 -1.19
C VAL A 102 8.65 3.81 -0.32
N ALA A 103 9.43 4.85 -0.59
CA ALA A 103 9.53 6.00 0.31
C ALA A 103 8.28 6.88 0.33
N LEU A 104 7.66 7.15 -0.83
CA LEU A 104 6.55 8.09 -0.94
C LEU A 104 5.21 7.42 -0.63
N PRO A 105 4.40 8.01 0.27
CA PRO A 105 3.08 7.47 0.62
C PRO A 105 2.15 7.30 -0.57
N GLU A 106 2.14 8.25 -1.51
CA GLU A 106 1.32 8.18 -2.73
C GLU A 106 1.74 7.03 -3.65
N ASP A 107 3.02 6.72 -3.74
CA ASP A 107 3.50 5.59 -4.53
C ASP A 107 3.06 4.27 -3.90
N ARG A 108 3.14 4.14 -2.58
CA ARG A 108 2.65 2.96 -1.87
C ARG A 108 1.15 2.77 -2.07
N ALA A 109 0.38 3.83 -1.92
CA ALA A 109 -1.07 3.79 -2.08
C ALA A 109 -1.48 3.33 -3.49
N ASP A 110 -0.81 3.82 -4.53
CA ASP A 110 -1.08 3.47 -5.91
C ASP A 110 -0.70 2.01 -6.21
N ILE A 111 0.46 1.55 -5.73
CA ILE A 111 0.87 0.14 -5.84
C ILE A 111 -0.13 -0.78 -5.15
N ILE A 112 -0.58 -0.44 -3.95
CA ILE A 112 -1.55 -1.23 -3.18
C ILE A 112 -2.90 -1.27 -3.91
N ALA A 113 -3.36 -0.15 -4.49
CA ALA A 113 -4.57 -0.11 -5.29
C ALA A 113 -4.50 -1.05 -6.51
N TYR A 114 -3.36 -1.11 -7.18
CA TYR A 114 -3.11 -2.06 -8.26
C TYR A 114 -3.16 -3.52 -7.78
N LEU A 115 -2.46 -3.85 -6.70
CA LEU A 115 -2.46 -5.20 -6.13
C LEU A 115 -3.86 -5.63 -5.68
N ARG A 116 -4.63 -4.72 -5.11
CA ARG A 116 -6.03 -4.96 -4.74
C ARG A 116 -6.88 -5.27 -5.96
N GLN A 117 -6.76 -4.50 -7.03
CA GLN A 117 -7.44 -4.71 -8.30
C GLN A 117 -7.09 -6.10 -8.89
N GLN A 118 -5.82 -6.48 -8.87
CA GLN A 118 -5.35 -7.78 -9.36
C GLN A 118 -5.73 -8.95 -8.44
N SER A 119 -6.29 -8.68 -7.29
CA SER A 119 -6.83 -9.67 -6.35
C SER A 119 -8.36 -9.79 -6.43
N GLY A 120 -9.02 -9.06 -7.32
CA GLY A 120 -10.48 -9.06 -7.48
C GLY A 120 -11.22 -8.42 -6.30
N LYS A 121 -10.62 -7.47 -5.62
CA LYS A 121 -11.13 -6.83 -4.39
C LYS A 121 -11.46 -5.36 -4.60
#